data_4f722b0367b5bf9b25d5aea9a22fdbb6
#
_entry.id   4f722b0367b5bf9b25d5aea9a22fdbb6
#
_cell.length_a   1.000
_cell.length_b   1.000
_cell.length_c   1.000
_cell.angle_alpha   90.00
_cell.angle_beta   90.00
_cell.angle_gamma   90.00
#
_symmetry.space_group_name_H-M   'P 1'
#
loop_
_entity.id
_entity.type
_entity.pdbx_description
1 polymer ?
#
loop_
_entity_poly.entity_id
_entity_poly.type
_entity_poly.pdbx_seq_one_letter_code
_entity_poly.pdbx_strand_id
1 'polypeptide(L)'
;QEVLVDMPMETMQSPFVKAGPGEITTKMSEEDIRILMDDALGHVPYATGASNFMGSRLTTDTAATRRFCEILARSGLCVLADVTHQESILYAEARRRGLPAWRRALTLNDGPKTEGAVLADLKKAEETARAKGHAVVIATPAPHVLAALKRWSQERDKDIRLVPLRLQPVEE
;
A
#
# COMPACT_ATOMS: atom_id res chain seq x y z
N GLN A 1 15.49 4.31 -4.78
CA GLN A 1 14.48 3.49 -4.08
C GLN A 1 13.60 4.41 -3.26
N GLU A 2 12.28 4.30 -3.34
CA GLU A 2 11.36 5.04 -2.46
C GLU A 2 11.08 4.23 -1.20
N VAL A 3 10.84 4.94 -0.12
CA VAL A 3 10.49 4.36 1.18
C VAL A 3 9.12 4.86 1.58
N LEU A 4 8.24 3.97 2.00
CA LEU A 4 6.93 4.29 2.56
C LEU A 4 6.90 3.81 4.01
N VAL A 5 6.23 4.55 4.87
CA VAL A 5 5.91 4.07 6.21
C VAL A 5 4.62 3.25 6.15
N ASP A 6 4.65 2.05 6.72
CA ASP A 6 3.48 1.18 6.77
C ASP A 6 2.74 1.40 8.09
N MET A 7 1.56 2.02 8.01
CA MET A 7 0.79 2.45 9.17
C MET A 7 -0.18 1.38 9.63
N PRO A 8 0.01 0.84 10.86
CA PRO A 8 -0.94 -0.12 11.41
C PRO A 8 -2.33 0.50 11.60
N MET A 9 -3.35 -0.16 11.09
CA MET A 9 -4.72 0.38 11.11
C MET A 9 -5.75 -0.64 11.56
N GLU A 10 -6.80 -0.15 12.23
CA GLU A 10 -7.87 -0.95 12.82
C GLU A 10 -8.56 -1.88 11.80
N THR A 11 -8.72 -3.14 12.19
CA THR A 11 -9.39 -4.18 11.38
C THR A 11 -10.86 -4.33 11.75
N MET A 12 -11.66 -4.93 10.85
CA MET A 12 -13.04 -5.33 11.17
C MET A 12 -13.13 -6.31 12.35
N GLN A 13 -12.05 -7.04 12.62
CA GLN A 13 -11.99 -8.03 13.70
C GLN A 13 -11.47 -7.44 15.03
N SER A 14 -11.27 -6.11 15.10
CA SER A 14 -10.93 -5.44 16.35
C SER A 14 -12.04 -5.63 17.40
N PRO A 15 -11.73 -5.86 18.67
CA PRO A 15 -10.40 -5.84 19.31
C PRO A 15 -9.65 -7.18 19.31
N PHE A 16 -10.20 -8.23 18.69
CA PHE A 16 -9.59 -9.58 18.71
C PHE A 16 -8.33 -9.66 17.83
N VAL A 17 -8.31 -8.93 16.74
CA VAL A 17 -7.14 -8.80 15.86
C VAL A 17 -6.70 -7.34 15.84
N LYS A 18 -5.44 -7.11 16.20
CA LYS A 18 -4.80 -5.79 16.21
C LYS A 18 -3.68 -5.73 15.17
N ALA A 19 -3.53 -4.58 14.53
CA ALA A 19 -2.46 -4.38 13.58
C ALA A 19 -1.07 -4.19 14.24
N GLY A 20 -1.03 -3.99 15.55
CA GLY A 20 0.23 -3.87 16.30
C GLY A 20 0.40 -2.52 17.00
N PRO A 21 1.61 -2.26 17.52
CA PRO A 21 1.93 -0.98 18.16
C PRO A 21 1.71 0.19 17.18
N GLY A 22 1.18 1.30 17.67
CA GLY A 22 0.87 2.46 16.85
C GLY A 22 -0.37 2.32 15.97
N GLU A 23 -1.25 1.33 16.27
CA GLU A 23 -2.48 1.12 15.51
C GLU A 23 -3.38 2.35 15.53
N ILE A 24 -3.67 2.87 14.35
CA ILE A 24 -4.65 3.95 14.17
C ILE A 24 -6.05 3.35 14.18
N THR A 25 -6.93 3.89 15.05
CA THR A 25 -8.31 3.42 15.18
C THR A 25 -9.32 4.46 14.72
N THR A 26 -10.54 4.01 14.40
CA THR A 26 -11.64 4.89 13.95
C THR A 26 -12.06 5.91 15.00
N LYS A 27 -11.77 5.67 16.29
CA LYS A 27 -12.12 6.54 17.41
C LYS A 27 -11.11 7.64 17.71
N MET A 28 -9.93 7.58 17.11
CA MET A 28 -8.86 8.56 17.33
C MET A 28 -9.21 9.91 16.74
N SER A 29 -8.83 10.96 17.46
CA SER A 29 -8.87 12.33 16.95
C SER A 29 -7.82 12.54 15.85
N GLU A 30 -7.90 13.65 15.15
CA GLU A 30 -6.86 14.06 14.19
C GLU A 30 -5.50 14.21 14.86
N GLU A 31 -5.49 14.75 16.07
CA GLU A 31 -4.27 14.96 16.85
C GLU A 31 -3.61 13.62 17.26
N ASP A 32 -4.41 12.65 17.71
CA ASP A 32 -3.88 11.32 18.04
C ASP A 32 -3.23 10.66 16.82
N ILE A 33 -3.91 10.74 15.67
CA ILE A 33 -3.38 10.17 14.41
C ILE A 33 -2.09 10.91 13.99
N ARG A 34 -2.05 12.24 14.14
CA ARG A 34 -0.87 13.04 13.82
C ARG A 34 0.33 12.63 14.68
N ILE A 35 0.13 12.46 15.98
CA ILE A 35 1.18 12.01 16.89
C ILE A 35 1.75 10.65 16.46
N LEU A 36 0.89 9.69 16.14
CA LEU A 36 1.35 8.38 15.66
C LEU A 36 2.08 8.46 14.31
N MET A 37 1.63 9.33 13.42
CA MET A 37 2.30 9.56 12.15
C MET A 37 3.67 10.20 12.33
N ASP A 38 3.78 11.21 13.18
CA ASP A 38 5.04 11.89 13.48
C ASP A 38 6.06 10.93 14.12
N ASP A 39 5.59 10.06 15.03
CA ASP A 39 6.43 9.01 15.62
C ASP A 39 6.92 8.02 14.57
N ALA A 40 6.02 7.52 13.71
CA ALA A 40 6.38 6.59 12.64
C ALA A 40 7.38 7.21 11.64
N LEU A 41 7.18 8.47 11.26
CA LEU A 41 8.11 9.21 10.38
C LEU A 41 9.46 9.46 11.07
N GLY A 42 9.48 9.65 12.39
CA GLY A 42 10.72 9.72 13.18
C GLY A 42 11.56 8.45 13.07
N HIS A 43 10.93 7.29 12.99
CA HIS A 43 11.59 6.00 12.79
C HIS A 43 11.95 5.71 11.32
N VAL A 44 11.26 6.34 10.36
CA VAL A 44 11.48 6.18 8.91
C VAL A 44 11.68 7.56 8.25
N PRO A 45 12.78 8.28 8.56
CA PRO A 45 12.94 9.69 8.23
C PRO A 45 13.00 10.00 6.72
N TYR A 46 13.21 9.00 5.88
CA TYR A 46 13.23 9.16 4.41
C TYR A 46 11.94 8.70 3.74
N ALA A 47 10.89 8.46 4.52
CA ALA A 47 9.60 8.08 3.96
C ALA A 47 9.04 9.21 3.08
N THR A 48 8.61 8.85 1.89
CA THR A 48 8.02 9.76 0.90
C THR A 48 6.50 9.61 0.83
N GLY A 49 5.95 8.67 1.59
CA GLY A 49 4.53 8.37 1.65
C GLY A 49 4.20 7.37 2.73
N ALA A 50 2.93 7.02 2.81
CA ALA A 50 2.42 6.01 3.72
C ALA A 50 1.60 4.95 3.00
N SER A 51 1.63 3.72 3.53
CA SER A 51 0.69 2.65 3.19
C SER A 51 -0.10 2.24 4.42
N ASN A 52 -1.22 1.56 4.22
CA ASN A 52 -1.97 0.97 5.32
C ASN A 52 -1.57 -0.50 5.52
N PHE A 53 -1.10 -0.82 6.71
CA PHE A 53 -1.01 -2.21 7.16
C PHE A 53 -2.34 -2.62 7.79
N MET A 54 -2.98 -3.67 7.26
CA MET A 54 -4.36 -4.04 7.60
C MET A 54 -5.36 -2.90 7.31
N GLY A 55 -6.19 -2.50 8.28
CA GLY A 55 -7.04 -1.32 8.16
C GLY A 55 -8.39 -1.57 7.50
N SER A 56 -8.90 -2.80 7.47
CA SER A 56 -10.19 -3.11 6.85
C SER A 56 -11.36 -2.31 7.45
N ARG A 57 -11.31 -1.97 8.76
CA ARG A 57 -12.30 -1.10 9.39
C ARG A 57 -11.99 0.37 9.15
N LEU A 58 -10.75 0.80 9.39
CA LEU A 58 -10.39 2.21 9.29
C LEU A 58 -10.61 2.75 7.88
N THR A 59 -10.17 2.01 6.86
CA THR A 59 -10.24 2.45 5.47
C THR A 59 -11.66 2.41 4.86
N THR A 60 -12.63 1.82 5.56
CA THR A 60 -14.06 1.89 5.21
C THR A 60 -14.82 2.96 6.00
N ASP A 61 -14.25 3.46 7.11
CA ASP A 61 -14.83 4.57 7.87
C ASP A 61 -14.47 5.91 7.22
N THR A 62 -15.50 6.62 6.78
CA THR A 62 -15.31 7.89 6.05
C THR A 62 -14.62 8.95 6.89
N ALA A 63 -14.97 9.08 8.18
CA ALA A 63 -14.41 10.13 9.03
C ALA A 63 -12.95 9.85 9.39
N ALA A 64 -12.63 8.61 9.73
CA ALA A 64 -11.26 8.19 10.05
C ALA A 64 -10.33 8.28 8.82
N THR A 65 -10.79 7.77 7.68
CA THR A 65 -10.02 7.83 6.43
C THR A 65 -9.75 9.29 6.00
N ARG A 66 -10.74 10.18 6.19
CA ARG A 66 -10.57 11.61 5.92
C ARG A 66 -9.48 12.22 6.79
N ARG A 67 -9.54 12.03 8.11
CA ARG A 67 -8.52 12.55 9.03
C ARG A 67 -7.13 12.08 8.65
N PHE A 68 -6.98 10.79 8.34
CA PHE A 68 -5.70 10.24 7.90
C PHE A 68 -5.19 10.90 6.62
N CYS A 69 -6.02 11.01 5.58
CA CYS A 69 -5.65 11.65 4.32
C CYS A 69 -5.34 13.15 4.48
N GLU A 70 -6.02 13.87 5.38
CA GLU A 70 -5.76 15.29 5.68
C GLU A 70 -4.36 15.49 6.28
N ILE A 71 -3.96 14.62 7.21
CA ILE A 71 -2.61 14.65 7.80
C ILE A 71 -1.56 14.42 6.72
N LEU A 72 -1.74 13.40 5.86
CA LEU A 72 -0.80 13.11 4.77
C LEU A 72 -0.70 14.28 3.78
N ALA A 73 -1.82 14.93 3.45
CA ALA A 73 -1.83 16.06 2.53
C ALA A 73 -1.02 17.25 3.07
N ARG A 74 -1.14 17.55 4.36
CA ARG A 74 -0.36 18.61 5.02
C ARG A 74 1.13 18.29 5.08
N SER A 75 1.48 17.01 5.13
CA SER A 75 2.87 16.54 5.19
C SER A 75 3.50 16.35 3.79
N GLY A 76 2.76 16.54 2.70
CA GLY A 76 3.24 16.35 1.34
C GLY A 76 3.57 14.89 0.98
N LEU A 77 3.01 13.93 1.73
CA LEU A 77 3.24 12.50 1.56
C LEU A 77 2.30 11.90 0.52
N CYS A 78 2.76 10.88 -0.19
CA CYS A 78 1.90 10.10 -1.08
C CYS A 78 1.22 8.93 -0.33
N VAL A 79 0.26 8.29 -0.99
CA VAL A 79 -0.50 7.15 -0.45
C VAL A 79 -0.36 5.92 -1.34
N LEU A 80 -0.01 4.80 -0.75
CA LEU A 80 -0.20 3.48 -1.34
C LEU A 80 -1.32 2.77 -0.59
N ALA A 81 -2.50 2.70 -1.21
CA ALA A 81 -3.62 1.97 -0.63
C ALA A 81 -3.46 0.46 -0.86
N ASP A 82 -3.17 -0.26 0.23
CA ASP A 82 -3.29 -1.72 0.25
C ASP A 82 -4.76 -2.07 0.49
N VAL A 83 -5.42 -2.56 -0.56
CA VAL A 83 -6.87 -2.81 -0.54
C VAL A 83 -7.14 -4.06 0.29
N THR A 84 -7.33 -3.89 1.59
CA THR A 84 -7.63 -4.96 2.55
C THR A 84 -9.13 -5.24 2.71
N HIS A 85 -9.97 -4.41 2.11
CA HIS A 85 -11.43 -4.57 2.05
C HIS A 85 -11.97 -3.96 0.75
N GLN A 86 -12.95 -4.61 0.14
CA GLN A 86 -13.53 -4.16 -1.13
C GLN A 86 -14.18 -2.77 -1.07
N GLU A 87 -14.71 -2.39 0.10
CA GLU A 87 -15.31 -1.08 0.37
C GLU A 87 -14.30 -0.03 0.87
N SER A 88 -13.00 -0.32 0.80
CA SER A 88 -11.98 0.66 1.18
C SER A 88 -12.07 1.91 0.30
N ILE A 89 -12.19 3.07 0.96
CA ILE A 89 -12.25 4.38 0.29
C ILE A 89 -10.91 5.12 0.34
N LEU A 90 -9.85 4.52 0.91
CA LEU A 90 -8.58 5.20 1.13
C LEU A 90 -8.01 5.80 -0.16
N TYR A 91 -7.98 5.03 -1.23
CA TYR A 91 -7.49 5.51 -2.53
C TYR A 91 -8.32 6.69 -3.06
N ALA A 92 -9.64 6.54 -3.10
CA ALA A 92 -10.55 7.57 -3.61
C ALA A 92 -10.48 8.85 -2.77
N GLU A 93 -10.39 8.71 -1.45
CA GLU A 93 -10.33 9.84 -0.54
C GLU A 93 -8.99 10.59 -0.62
N ALA A 94 -7.88 9.87 -0.78
CA ALA A 94 -6.58 10.47 -1.05
C ALA A 94 -6.59 11.26 -2.36
N ARG A 95 -7.12 10.67 -3.43
CA ARG A 95 -7.25 11.33 -4.74
C ARG A 95 -8.12 12.59 -4.69
N ARG A 96 -9.24 12.56 -4.00
CA ARG A 96 -10.12 13.74 -3.81
C ARG A 96 -9.41 14.92 -3.15
N ARG A 97 -8.37 14.66 -2.36
CA ARG A 97 -7.53 15.69 -1.71
C ARG A 97 -6.31 16.09 -2.52
N GLY A 98 -6.20 15.60 -3.74
CA GLY A 98 -5.05 15.91 -4.60
C GLY A 98 -3.76 15.21 -4.17
N LEU A 99 -3.82 14.21 -3.27
CA LEU A 99 -2.67 13.41 -2.92
C LEU A 99 -2.24 12.53 -4.10
N PRO A 100 -0.95 12.41 -4.39
CA PRO A 100 -0.46 11.35 -5.23
C PRO A 100 -0.81 10.01 -4.55
N ALA A 101 -1.63 9.20 -5.20
CA ALA A 101 -2.11 7.96 -4.61
C ALA A 101 -2.14 6.84 -5.65
N TRP A 102 -1.79 5.66 -5.18
CA TRP A 102 -1.85 4.41 -5.94
C TRP A 102 -2.54 3.37 -5.10
N ARG A 103 -3.07 2.36 -5.77
CA ARG A 103 -3.62 1.19 -5.10
C ARG A 103 -2.93 -0.07 -5.56
N ARG A 104 -2.82 -1.02 -4.67
CA ARG A 104 -2.31 -2.34 -4.98
C ARG A 104 -3.17 -3.01 -6.05
N ALA A 105 -2.52 -3.51 -7.08
CA ALA A 105 -3.16 -4.34 -8.10
C ALA A 105 -3.27 -5.80 -7.63
N LEU A 106 -2.19 -6.33 -7.04
CA LEU A 106 -2.17 -7.67 -6.46
C LEU A 106 -1.05 -7.82 -5.41
N THR A 107 -1.16 -8.85 -4.58
CA THR A 107 -0.11 -9.27 -3.66
C THR A 107 0.52 -10.55 -4.18
N LEU A 108 1.86 -10.58 -4.24
CA LEU A 108 2.59 -11.80 -4.52
C LEU A 108 2.54 -12.71 -3.30
N ASN A 109 2.36 -14.02 -3.52
CA ASN A 109 2.43 -15.00 -2.45
C ASN A 109 1.20 -15.04 -1.52
N ASP A 110 0.04 -14.59 -1.98
CA ASP A 110 -1.24 -14.84 -1.29
C ASP A 110 -1.71 -16.31 -1.46
N GLY A 111 -1.15 -17.02 -2.42
CA GLY A 111 -1.43 -18.42 -2.73
C GLY A 111 -0.35 -19.39 -2.24
N PRO A 112 -0.12 -20.48 -2.96
CA PRO A 112 0.92 -21.45 -2.63
C PRO A 112 2.30 -20.81 -2.54
N LYS A 113 3.04 -21.10 -1.45
CA LYS A 113 4.37 -20.52 -1.17
C LYS A 113 5.45 -21.18 -2.03
N THR A 114 5.33 -21.07 -3.34
CA THR A 114 6.25 -21.63 -4.33
C THR A 114 6.71 -20.57 -5.33
N GLU A 115 7.90 -20.71 -5.86
CA GLU A 115 8.42 -19.84 -6.93
C GLU A 115 7.49 -19.79 -8.14
N GLY A 116 6.95 -20.94 -8.55
CA GLY A 116 6.05 -21.01 -9.70
C GLY A 116 4.75 -20.22 -9.52
N ALA A 117 4.15 -20.23 -8.31
CA ALA A 117 2.96 -19.44 -8.01
C ALA A 117 3.25 -17.94 -8.08
N VAL A 118 4.38 -17.51 -7.51
CA VAL A 118 4.80 -16.10 -7.57
C VAL A 118 5.08 -15.65 -9.00
N LEU A 119 5.71 -16.50 -9.83
CA LEU A 119 5.91 -16.20 -11.25
C LEU A 119 4.57 -16.04 -12.00
N ALA A 120 3.59 -16.88 -11.69
CA ALA A 120 2.26 -16.75 -12.26
C ALA A 120 1.57 -15.42 -11.86
N ASP A 121 1.73 -15.00 -10.61
CA ASP A 121 1.21 -13.71 -10.15
C ASP A 121 1.93 -12.52 -10.81
N LEU A 122 3.26 -12.60 -10.98
CA LEU A 122 4.02 -11.60 -11.73
C LEU A 122 3.55 -11.47 -13.19
N LYS A 123 3.19 -12.58 -13.83
CA LYS A 123 2.61 -12.57 -15.18
C LYS A 123 1.26 -11.87 -15.22
N LYS A 124 0.39 -12.09 -14.23
CA LYS A 124 -0.88 -11.34 -14.09
C LYS A 124 -0.61 -9.84 -13.87
N ALA A 125 0.43 -9.49 -13.13
CA ALA A 125 0.83 -8.10 -12.95
C ALA A 125 1.25 -7.45 -14.27
N GLU A 126 2.01 -8.15 -15.12
CA GLU A 126 2.36 -7.67 -16.47
C GLU A 126 1.11 -7.46 -17.34
N GLU A 127 0.18 -8.41 -17.31
CA GLU A 127 -1.10 -8.30 -18.03
C GLU A 127 -1.90 -7.08 -17.56
N THR A 128 -1.94 -6.85 -16.23
CA THR A 128 -2.58 -5.67 -15.65
C THR A 128 -1.88 -4.39 -16.09
N ALA A 129 -0.54 -4.37 -16.06
CA ALA A 129 0.23 -3.21 -16.49
C ALA A 129 0.02 -2.88 -17.98
N ARG A 130 -0.10 -3.89 -18.83
CA ARG A 130 -0.44 -3.68 -20.26
C ARG A 130 -1.85 -3.12 -20.45
N ALA A 131 -2.81 -3.62 -19.68
CA ALA A 131 -4.20 -3.21 -19.79
C ALA A 131 -4.45 -1.79 -19.24
N LYS A 132 -3.74 -1.40 -18.17
CA LYS A 132 -3.98 -0.15 -17.41
C LYS A 132 -2.85 0.87 -17.52
N GLY A 133 -1.75 0.53 -18.20
CA GLY A 133 -0.55 1.37 -18.27
C GLY A 133 0.40 1.21 -17.07
N HIS A 134 -0.05 0.62 -15.98
CA HIS A 134 0.77 0.36 -14.79
C HIS A 134 0.19 -0.76 -13.92
N ALA A 135 1.00 -1.29 -12.99
CA ALA A 135 0.54 -2.17 -11.91
C ALA A 135 1.44 -1.98 -10.68
N VAL A 136 0.83 -1.83 -9.51
CA VAL A 136 1.53 -1.84 -8.23
C VAL A 136 1.35 -3.20 -7.56
N VAL A 137 2.46 -3.83 -7.22
CA VAL A 137 2.48 -5.16 -6.63
C VAL A 137 3.14 -5.10 -5.27
N ILE A 138 2.51 -5.71 -4.27
CA ILE A 138 3.06 -5.84 -2.92
C ILE A 138 3.58 -7.27 -2.73
N ALA A 139 4.71 -7.40 -2.06
CA ALA A 139 5.29 -8.68 -1.73
C ALA A 139 5.92 -8.66 -0.34
N THR A 140 5.70 -9.73 0.43
CA THR A 140 6.47 -9.96 1.65
C THR A 140 7.74 -10.71 1.31
N PRO A 141 8.92 -10.27 1.77
CA PRO A 141 10.18 -10.94 1.48
C PRO A 141 10.19 -12.39 2.00
N ALA A 142 10.38 -13.34 1.09
CA ALA A 142 10.54 -14.76 1.40
C ALA A 142 11.45 -15.39 0.35
N PRO A 143 12.17 -16.50 0.67
CA PRO A 143 13.12 -17.09 -0.27
C PRO A 143 12.56 -17.41 -1.65
N HIS A 144 11.35 -18.00 -1.72
CA HIS A 144 10.66 -18.29 -2.98
C HIS A 144 10.21 -17.04 -3.74
N VAL A 145 9.85 -15.96 -3.03
CA VAL A 145 9.51 -14.66 -3.64
C VAL A 145 10.75 -14.02 -4.25
N LEU A 146 11.87 -14.02 -3.51
CA LEU A 146 13.13 -13.46 -4.01
C LEU A 146 13.67 -14.25 -5.20
N ALA A 147 13.55 -15.58 -5.18
CA ALA A 147 13.93 -16.44 -6.31
C ALA A 147 13.09 -16.13 -7.54
N ALA A 148 11.76 -16.04 -7.39
CA ALA A 148 10.84 -15.69 -8.46
C ALA A 148 11.13 -14.30 -9.04
N LEU A 149 11.34 -13.30 -8.20
CA LEU A 149 11.66 -11.94 -8.64
C LEU A 149 12.98 -11.88 -9.42
N LYS A 150 14.00 -12.60 -8.94
CA LYS A 150 15.29 -12.69 -9.63
C LYS A 150 15.13 -13.31 -11.02
N ARG A 151 14.43 -14.42 -11.12
CA ARG A 151 14.16 -15.09 -12.39
C ARG A 151 13.33 -14.21 -13.31
N TRP A 152 12.21 -13.68 -12.82
CA TRP A 152 11.34 -12.78 -13.57
C TRP A 152 12.09 -11.56 -14.09
N SER A 153 12.98 -10.97 -13.32
CA SER A 153 13.77 -9.80 -13.76
C SER A 153 14.63 -10.08 -14.99
N GLN A 154 15.01 -11.34 -15.22
CA GLN A 154 15.79 -11.79 -16.37
C GLN A 154 14.92 -12.17 -17.56
N GLU A 155 13.73 -12.75 -17.30
CA GLU A 155 12.84 -13.33 -18.30
C GLU A 155 11.67 -12.40 -18.71
N ARG A 156 11.40 -11.32 -17.91
CA ARG A 156 10.27 -10.42 -18.15
C ARG A 156 10.32 -9.78 -19.52
N ASP A 157 9.15 -9.43 -20.04
CA ASP A 157 9.04 -8.65 -21.24
C ASP A 157 9.81 -7.31 -21.10
N LYS A 158 10.60 -6.97 -22.13
CA LYS A 158 11.43 -5.76 -22.15
C LYS A 158 10.61 -4.47 -22.15
N ASP A 159 9.35 -4.53 -22.59
CA ASP A 159 8.42 -3.41 -22.56
C ASP A 159 7.90 -3.10 -21.15
N ILE A 160 7.99 -4.07 -20.24
CA ILE A 160 7.65 -3.86 -18.82
C ILE A 160 8.86 -3.24 -18.11
N ARG A 161 8.69 -2.04 -17.60
CA ARG A 161 9.71 -1.33 -16.83
C ARG A 161 9.36 -1.25 -15.36
N LEU A 162 10.33 -1.48 -14.50
CA LEU A 162 10.23 -1.16 -13.08
C LEU A 162 10.58 0.31 -12.91
N VAL A 163 9.69 1.05 -12.31
CA VAL A 163 9.86 2.47 -12.05
C VAL A 163 9.55 2.79 -10.59
N PRO A 164 10.10 3.85 -10.02
CA PRO A 164 9.67 4.36 -8.73
C PRO A 164 8.16 4.61 -8.69
N LEU A 165 7.52 4.42 -7.54
CA LEU A 165 6.08 4.57 -7.39
C LEU A 165 5.57 5.93 -7.88
N ARG A 166 6.28 7.01 -7.55
CA ARG A 166 5.91 8.37 -7.95
C ARG A 166 6.02 8.66 -9.45
N LEU A 167 6.72 7.82 -10.20
CA LEU A 167 6.80 7.91 -11.65
C LEU A 167 5.74 7.07 -12.37
N GLN A 168 4.92 6.35 -11.61
CA GLN A 168 3.76 5.65 -12.15
C GLN A 168 2.69 6.66 -12.58
N PRO A 169 1.98 6.40 -13.70
CA PRO A 169 0.78 7.14 -14.02
C PRO A 169 -0.20 7.07 -12.83
N VAL A 170 -0.83 8.18 -12.54
CA VAL A 170 -1.90 8.21 -11.56
C VAL A 170 -3.19 7.92 -12.30
N GLU A 171 -3.95 6.91 -11.88
CA GLU A 171 -5.24 6.59 -12.50
C GLU A 171 -6.15 7.84 -12.47
N GLU A 172 -6.75 8.19 -13.60
CA GLU A 172 -7.71 9.29 -13.72
C GLU A 172 -9.05 8.98 -13.02
#